data_a3d0e5ed39b6d4d9048c2dafc43106ed
#
_entry.id   a3d0e5ed39b6d4d9048c2dafc43106ed
#
_cell.length_a   1.000
_cell.length_b   1.000
_cell.length_c   1.000
_cell.angle_alpha   90.00
_cell.angle_beta   90.00
_cell.angle_gamma   90.00
#
_symmetry.space_group_name_H-M   'P 1'
#
loop_
_entity.id
_entity.type
_entity.pdbx_description
1 polymer ?
#
loop_
_entity_poly.entity_id
_entity_poly.type
_entity_poly.pdbx_seq_one_letter_code
_entity_poly.pdbx_strand_id
1 'polypeptide(L)'
;MSAAEEPFIRDTTTSIPLDAFPFGVRPRAAAGRNEAIKRLIDVVGAGSLLVLLAPLMLIAALAIAATSRGPIVFRQTRLGQGGVPFVFYKFRSMWSDAEDQIHRQYVESLIDGKLDEINQGDAQRPLYKIKRDPRVTPVGRILRKTSIDELPQLVNVLRGEMSLVGPRPPIAYEVQHYQPWHLRRILEIKPGITGLWQVAGRSKTSFDEMVRLDLKYMRERCIALDLKILLKTVYVVLRCDGAN
;
A
#
# COMPACT_ATOMS: atom_id res chain seq x y z
N MET A 1 16.37 -12.07 -36.18
CA MET A 1 15.67 -10.86 -35.67
C MET A 1 14.44 -11.36 -34.92
N SER A 2 14.59 -11.54 -33.63
CA SER A 2 13.52 -12.04 -32.73
C SER A 2 12.98 -10.88 -31.97
N ALA A 3 11.67 -10.63 -32.09
CA ALA A 3 10.94 -9.61 -31.34
C ALA A 3 11.06 -9.92 -29.85
N ALA A 4 11.60 -8.98 -29.10
CA ALA A 4 11.62 -9.02 -27.65
C ALA A 4 10.18 -8.95 -27.14
N GLU A 5 9.70 -10.07 -26.60
CA GLU A 5 8.47 -10.11 -25.81
C GLU A 5 8.63 -9.17 -24.61
N GLU A 6 7.73 -8.21 -24.49
CA GLU A 6 7.56 -7.42 -23.27
C GLU A 6 7.00 -8.33 -22.18
N PRO A 7 7.76 -8.66 -21.13
CA PRO A 7 7.20 -9.43 -20.04
C PRO A 7 6.63 -8.51 -18.99
N PHE A 8 5.42 -8.83 -18.56
CA PHE A 8 4.88 -8.45 -17.27
C PHE A 8 4.02 -7.18 -17.16
N ILE A 9 3.11 -7.01 -18.11
CA ILE A 9 1.80 -6.44 -17.78
C ILE A 9 0.85 -7.65 -17.79
N ARG A 10 0.72 -8.35 -16.68
CA ARG A 10 -0.48 -9.17 -16.49
C ARG A 10 -1.63 -8.20 -16.34
N ASP A 11 -2.30 -8.00 -17.45
CA ASP A 11 -3.53 -7.24 -17.59
C ASP A 11 -4.63 -7.98 -16.81
N THR A 12 -4.69 -7.72 -15.50
CA THR A 12 -5.88 -7.99 -14.71
C THR A 12 -6.69 -6.70 -14.65
N THR A 13 -7.00 -6.16 -15.83
CA THR A 13 -8.00 -5.10 -16.01
C THR A 13 -9.39 -5.74 -15.92
N THR A 14 -9.62 -6.50 -14.86
CA THR A 14 -10.98 -6.84 -14.48
C THR A 14 -11.39 -5.72 -13.54
N SER A 15 -12.00 -4.67 -14.09
CA SER A 15 -12.84 -3.79 -13.31
C SER A 15 -13.83 -4.70 -12.58
N ILE A 16 -13.76 -4.75 -11.26
CA ILE A 16 -14.81 -5.43 -10.50
C ILE A 16 -16.08 -4.66 -10.86
N PRO A 17 -17.07 -5.28 -11.54
CA PRO A 17 -18.27 -4.56 -11.93
C PRO A 17 -18.93 -4.01 -10.66
N LEU A 18 -19.44 -2.78 -10.72
CA LEU A 18 -20.07 -2.09 -9.57
C LEU A 18 -21.24 -2.88 -8.99
N ASP A 19 -21.85 -3.75 -9.77
CA ASP A 19 -22.89 -4.72 -9.41
C ASP A 19 -22.35 -5.94 -8.63
N ALA A 20 -21.06 -6.20 -8.66
CA ALA A 20 -20.43 -7.20 -7.79
C ALA A 20 -20.28 -6.71 -6.34
N PHE A 21 -20.51 -5.42 -6.07
CA PHE A 21 -20.60 -4.90 -4.71
C PHE A 21 -22.04 -5.05 -4.19
N PRO A 22 -22.32 -5.96 -3.23
CA PRO A 22 -23.67 -6.35 -2.84
C PRO A 22 -24.51 -5.27 -2.17
N PHE A 23 -23.98 -4.07 -2.05
CA PHE A 23 -24.67 -2.91 -1.44
C PHE A 23 -24.41 -1.69 -2.31
N GLY A 24 -25.47 -1.04 -2.78
CA GLY A 24 -25.44 0.22 -3.53
C GLY A 24 -24.80 1.39 -2.74
N VAL A 25 -23.59 1.20 -2.25
CA VAL A 25 -22.80 2.22 -1.57
C VAL A 25 -22.26 3.16 -2.65
N ARG A 26 -23.02 4.22 -2.91
CA ARG A 26 -22.53 5.31 -3.77
C ARG A 26 -21.34 5.96 -3.08
N PRO A 27 -20.25 6.26 -3.81
CA PRO A 27 -19.16 7.06 -3.28
C PRO A 27 -19.75 8.34 -2.70
N ARG A 28 -19.58 8.57 -1.43
CA ARG A 28 -20.01 9.83 -0.82
C ARG A 28 -19.04 10.90 -1.31
N ALA A 29 -19.49 11.70 -2.26
CA ALA A 29 -18.79 12.91 -2.68
C ALA A 29 -18.75 13.87 -1.49
N ALA A 30 -17.72 13.77 -0.67
CA ALA A 30 -17.44 14.73 0.37
C ALA A 30 -16.74 15.94 -0.27
N ALA A 31 -17.44 16.65 -1.16
CA ALA A 31 -16.98 17.92 -1.69
C ALA A 31 -17.22 19.01 -0.64
N GLY A 32 -16.33 19.10 0.35
CA GLY A 32 -16.32 20.16 1.34
C GLY A 32 -14.98 20.92 1.31
N ARG A 33 -14.99 22.14 1.85
CA ARG A 33 -13.77 22.99 2.00
C ARG A 33 -12.58 22.21 2.60
N ASN A 34 -12.84 21.24 3.48
CA ASN A 34 -11.82 20.40 4.09
C ASN A 34 -11.16 19.45 3.08
N GLU A 35 -11.86 18.95 2.07
CA GLU A 35 -11.27 18.09 1.02
C GLU A 35 -10.34 18.88 0.09
N ALA A 36 -10.68 20.13 -0.21
CA ALA A 36 -9.81 20.99 -1.01
C ALA A 36 -8.50 21.32 -0.26
N ILE A 37 -8.60 21.64 1.04
CA ILE A 37 -7.43 21.88 1.89
C ILE A 37 -6.58 20.61 2.02
N LYS A 38 -7.23 19.46 2.24
CA LYS A 38 -6.53 18.16 2.27
C LYS A 38 -5.81 17.90 0.95
N ARG A 39 -6.46 18.13 -0.18
CA ARG A 39 -5.85 17.96 -1.50
C ARG A 39 -4.65 18.88 -1.70
N LEU A 40 -4.74 20.13 -1.24
CA LEU A 40 -3.61 21.06 -1.29
C LEU A 40 -2.42 20.54 -0.46
N ILE A 41 -2.67 20.08 0.76
CA ILE A 41 -1.65 19.46 1.63
C ILE A 41 -1.03 18.23 0.95
N ASP A 42 -1.84 17.37 0.35
CA ASP A 42 -1.35 16.17 -0.36
C ASP A 42 -0.44 16.56 -1.53
N VAL A 43 -0.86 17.54 -2.36
CA VAL A 43 -0.08 17.97 -3.54
C VAL A 43 1.21 18.67 -3.14
N VAL A 44 1.13 19.64 -2.22
CA VAL A 44 2.31 20.37 -1.73
C VAL A 44 3.26 19.43 -1.01
N GLY A 45 2.75 18.59 -0.12
CA GLY A 45 3.56 17.62 0.63
C GLY A 45 4.22 16.60 -0.29
N ALA A 46 3.48 15.99 -1.21
CA ALA A 46 4.04 15.01 -2.14
C ALA A 46 5.05 15.65 -3.10
N GLY A 47 4.77 16.84 -3.63
CA GLY A 47 5.70 17.57 -4.49
C GLY A 47 6.99 17.94 -3.77
N SER A 48 6.90 18.48 -2.55
CA SER A 48 8.06 18.83 -1.74
C SER A 48 8.90 17.59 -1.39
N LEU A 49 8.25 16.48 -1.01
CA LEU A 49 8.95 15.22 -0.71
C LEU A 49 9.62 14.63 -1.95
N LEU A 50 9.02 14.71 -3.14
CA LEU A 50 9.65 14.24 -4.38
C LEU A 50 10.92 15.03 -4.69
N VAL A 51 10.89 16.35 -4.55
CA VAL A 51 12.07 17.19 -4.78
C VAL A 51 13.15 16.92 -3.73
N LEU A 52 12.78 16.91 -2.44
CA LEU A 52 13.72 16.70 -1.34
C LEU A 52 14.37 15.33 -1.37
N LEU A 53 13.60 14.28 -1.71
CA LEU A 53 14.06 12.91 -1.71
C LEU A 53 14.53 12.42 -3.09
N ALA A 54 14.53 13.28 -4.11
CA ALA A 54 15.00 12.93 -5.46
C ALA A 54 16.43 12.35 -5.48
N PRO A 55 17.43 12.90 -4.76
CA PRO A 55 18.77 12.30 -4.72
C PRO A 55 18.76 10.89 -4.14
N LEU A 56 17.99 10.67 -3.06
CA LEU A 56 17.85 9.35 -2.43
C LEU A 56 17.14 8.35 -3.36
N MET A 57 16.10 8.80 -4.06
CA MET A 57 15.39 7.99 -5.05
C MET A 57 16.30 7.60 -6.23
N LEU A 58 17.18 8.52 -6.67
CA LEU A 58 18.15 8.22 -7.71
C LEU A 58 19.16 7.16 -7.25
N ILE A 59 19.70 7.29 -6.03
CA ILE A 59 20.62 6.30 -5.46
C ILE A 59 19.94 4.92 -5.37
N ALA A 60 18.69 4.88 -4.89
CA ALA A 60 17.91 3.64 -4.84
C ALA A 60 17.72 3.03 -6.24
N ALA A 61 17.36 3.85 -7.24
CA ALA A 61 17.18 3.42 -8.62
C ALA A 61 18.47 2.83 -9.21
N LEU A 62 19.62 3.48 -9.02
CA LEU A 62 20.92 2.99 -9.46
C LEU A 62 21.32 1.69 -8.76
N ALA A 63 21.09 1.59 -7.44
CA ALA A 63 21.35 0.36 -6.69
C ALA A 63 20.51 -0.81 -7.18
N ILE A 64 19.23 -0.60 -7.50
CA ILE A 64 18.36 -1.62 -8.06
C ILE A 64 18.86 -2.05 -9.46
N ALA A 65 19.20 -1.09 -10.31
CA ALA A 65 19.67 -1.37 -11.67
C ALA A 65 20.98 -2.16 -11.68
N ALA A 66 21.89 -1.85 -10.74
CA ALA A 66 23.19 -2.51 -10.63
C ALA A 66 23.11 -3.94 -10.05
N THR A 67 22.09 -4.25 -9.25
CA THR A 67 22.04 -5.50 -8.46
C THR A 67 21.02 -6.52 -8.95
N SER A 68 20.09 -6.13 -9.82
CA SER A 68 19.06 -7.06 -10.32
C SER A 68 18.58 -6.66 -11.72
N ARG A 69 18.26 -7.65 -12.56
CA ARG A 69 17.73 -7.43 -13.92
C ARG A 69 16.23 -7.10 -13.87
N GLY A 70 15.76 -6.27 -14.82
CA GLY A 70 14.35 -5.90 -15.01
C GLY A 70 14.04 -4.43 -14.67
N PRO A 71 12.76 -4.00 -14.69
CA PRO A 71 12.38 -2.62 -14.50
C PRO A 71 12.68 -2.13 -13.06
N ILE A 72 13.16 -0.90 -12.92
CA ILE A 72 13.48 -0.27 -11.62
C ILE A 72 12.21 -0.04 -10.80
N VAL A 73 11.13 0.39 -11.47
CA VAL A 73 9.84 0.67 -10.86
C VAL A 73 8.90 -0.50 -11.11
N PHE A 74 8.44 -1.11 -10.05
CA PHE A 74 7.38 -2.11 -10.06
C PHE A 74 6.02 -1.41 -10.19
N ARG A 75 5.16 -1.96 -11.02
CA ARG A 75 3.81 -1.46 -11.30
C ARG A 75 2.81 -2.56 -10.96
N GLN A 76 1.75 -2.22 -10.24
CA GLN A 76 0.70 -3.16 -9.88
C GLN A 76 -0.65 -2.46 -9.91
N THR A 77 -1.66 -3.08 -10.53
CA THR A 77 -3.02 -2.56 -10.47
C THR A 77 -3.58 -2.78 -9.07
N ARG A 78 -4.08 -1.69 -8.47
CA ARG A 78 -4.74 -1.69 -7.16
C ARG A 78 -6.06 -0.93 -7.23
N LEU A 79 -6.91 -1.12 -6.21
CA LEU A 79 -8.20 -0.45 -6.14
C LEU A 79 -8.10 0.83 -5.31
N GLY A 80 -8.51 1.92 -5.91
CA GLY A 80 -8.63 3.24 -5.30
C GLY A 80 -10.03 3.52 -4.75
N GLN A 81 -10.31 4.79 -4.48
CA GLN A 81 -11.62 5.24 -4.01
C GLN A 81 -12.73 4.84 -4.99
N GLY A 82 -13.83 4.32 -4.46
CA GLY A 82 -14.94 3.84 -5.28
C GLY A 82 -14.67 2.52 -6.00
N GLY A 83 -13.58 1.81 -5.65
CA GLY A 83 -13.18 0.57 -6.34
C GLY A 83 -12.54 0.82 -7.70
N VAL A 84 -12.21 2.06 -8.06
CA VAL A 84 -11.61 2.42 -9.35
C VAL A 84 -10.18 1.91 -9.42
N PRO A 85 -9.81 1.09 -10.41
CA PRO A 85 -8.45 0.59 -10.54
C PRO A 85 -7.48 1.72 -10.94
N PHE A 86 -6.27 1.68 -10.39
CA PHE A 86 -5.17 2.57 -10.75
C PHE A 86 -3.83 1.83 -10.71
N VAL A 87 -2.80 2.38 -11.39
CA VAL A 87 -1.46 1.81 -11.39
C VAL A 87 -0.68 2.33 -10.19
N PHE A 88 -0.41 1.44 -9.25
CA PHE A 88 0.37 1.67 -8.04
C PHE A 88 1.87 1.53 -8.34
N TYR A 89 2.67 2.53 -7.97
CA TYR A 89 4.11 2.55 -8.21
C TYR A 89 4.90 2.23 -6.95
N LYS A 90 5.95 1.43 -7.12
CA LYS A 90 6.88 1.07 -6.06
C LYS A 90 8.27 0.80 -6.65
N PHE A 91 9.35 1.04 -5.92
CA PHE A 91 10.63 0.49 -6.34
C PHE A 91 10.62 -1.03 -6.24
N ARG A 92 11.25 -1.67 -7.22
CA ARG A 92 11.40 -3.13 -7.22
C ARG A 92 12.27 -3.55 -6.03
N SER A 93 11.70 -4.36 -5.17
CA SER A 93 12.36 -4.92 -3.99
C SER A 93 12.45 -6.45 -4.03
N MET A 94 11.88 -7.07 -5.07
CA MET A 94 11.86 -8.52 -5.29
C MET A 94 12.47 -8.87 -6.65
N TRP A 95 12.89 -10.11 -6.83
CA TRP A 95 13.31 -10.64 -8.12
C TRP A 95 12.14 -10.59 -9.11
N SER A 96 12.44 -10.37 -10.41
CA SER A 96 11.40 -10.21 -11.44
C SER A 96 10.63 -11.49 -11.78
N ASP A 97 11.21 -12.64 -11.48
CA ASP A 97 10.66 -13.98 -11.70
C ASP A 97 9.99 -14.57 -10.45
N ALA A 98 9.83 -13.78 -9.40
CA ALA A 98 9.27 -14.21 -8.13
C ALA A 98 7.79 -14.63 -8.26
N GLU A 99 7.46 -15.84 -7.79
CA GLU A 99 6.09 -16.35 -7.80
C GLU A 99 5.18 -15.62 -6.79
N ASP A 100 3.99 -15.23 -7.25
CA ASP A 100 3.00 -14.55 -6.41
C ASP A 100 2.21 -15.51 -5.50
N GLN A 101 2.28 -16.82 -5.76
CA GLN A 101 1.44 -17.81 -5.10
C GLN A 101 1.61 -17.81 -3.56
N ILE A 102 2.85 -17.75 -3.08
CA ILE A 102 3.14 -17.68 -1.63
C ILE A 102 2.47 -16.45 -0.99
N HIS A 103 2.51 -15.32 -1.69
CA HIS A 103 1.90 -14.10 -1.19
C HIS A 103 0.37 -14.18 -1.18
N ARG A 104 -0.23 -14.76 -2.21
CA ARG A 104 -1.69 -14.92 -2.30
C ARG A 104 -2.21 -15.79 -1.16
N GLN A 105 -1.64 -16.98 -0.98
CA GLN A 105 -2.02 -17.89 0.11
C GLN A 105 -1.90 -17.22 1.48
N TYR A 106 -0.80 -16.50 1.70
CA TYR A 106 -0.60 -15.77 2.95
C TYR A 106 -1.67 -14.70 3.18
N VAL A 107 -2.00 -13.89 2.15
CA VAL A 107 -3.00 -12.82 2.27
C VAL A 107 -4.41 -13.40 2.43
N GLU A 108 -4.75 -14.46 1.72
CA GLU A 108 -6.02 -15.19 1.88
C GLU A 108 -6.17 -15.69 3.33
N SER A 109 -5.17 -16.38 3.87
CA SER A 109 -5.21 -16.86 5.26
C SER A 109 -5.32 -15.70 6.27
N LEU A 110 -4.68 -14.56 6.00
CA LEU A 110 -4.77 -13.37 6.85
C LEU A 110 -6.18 -12.76 6.85
N ILE A 111 -6.82 -12.67 5.67
CA ILE A 111 -8.17 -12.12 5.52
C ILE A 111 -9.22 -13.08 6.09
N ASP A 112 -9.05 -14.38 5.88
CA ASP A 112 -9.94 -15.43 6.39
C ASP A 112 -9.80 -15.65 7.91
N GLY A 113 -8.85 -14.95 8.56
CA GLY A 113 -8.64 -15.04 10.01
C GLY A 113 -7.92 -16.32 10.46
N LYS A 114 -7.27 -17.07 9.56
CA LYS A 114 -6.46 -18.25 9.87
C LYS A 114 -5.10 -17.85 10.44
N LEU A 115 -5.13 -17.08 11.53
CA LEU A 115 -3.96 -16.42 12.08
C LEU A 115 -2.90 -17.38 12.61
N ASP A 116 -3.32 -18.54 13.11
CA ASP A 116 -2.39 -19.58 13.63
C ASP A 116 -1.52 -20.17 12.52
N GLU A 117 -2.04 -20.27 11.28
CA GLU A 117 -1.31 -20.80 10.13
C GLU A 117 -0.20 -19.85 9.66
N ILE A 118 -0.37 -18.55 9.86
CA ILE A 118 0.52 -17.50 9.33
C ILE A 118 1.32 -16.79 10.42
N ASN A 119 1.07 -17.08 11.70
CA ASN A 119 1.78 -16.46 12.81
C ASN A 119 3.24 -16.95 12.85
N GLN A 120 4.18 -16.06 12.57
CA GLN A 120 5.63 -16.32 12.66
C GLN A 120 6.27 -15.76 13.95
N GLY A 121 5.43 -15.26 14.86
CA GLY A 121 5.79 -14.87 16.21
C GLY A 121 5.47 -15.94 17.24
N ASP A 122 5.38 -15.53 18.50
CA ASP A 122 4.83 -16.33 19.59
C ASP A 122 3.40 -15.88 19.97
N ALA A 123 2.75 -16.60 20.88
CA ALA A 123 1.39 -16.29 21.33
C ALA A 123 1.27 -14.91 22.02
N GLN A 124 2.34 -14.42 22.64
CA GLN A 124 2.36 -13.12 23.32
C GLN A 124 2.79 -11.98 22.40
N ARG A 125 3.52 -12.29 21.32
CA ARG A 125 4.01 -11.34 20.33
C ARG A 125 3.76 -11.87 18.92
N PRO A 126 2.49 -11.87 18.47
CA PRO A 126 2.14 -12.36 17.15
C PRO A 126 2.83 -11.53 16.07
N LEU A 127 3.24 -12.18 15.00
CA LEU A 127 3.86 -11.56 13.84
C LEU A 127 3.23 -12.12 12.56
N TYR A 128 2.35 -11.35 11.98
CA TYR A 128 1.68 -11.67 10.73
C TYR A 128 2.46 -11.05 9.56
N LYS A 129 3.56 -11.70 9.20
CA LYS A 129 4.44 -11.28 8.10
C LYS A 129 5.37 -12.42 7.72
N ILE A 130 5.63 -12.60 6.42
CA ILE A 130 6.58 -13.60 5.93
C ILE A 130 8.00 -13.17 6.33
N LYS A 131 8.62 -13.89 7.27
CA LYS A 131 10.02 -13.70 7.65
C LYS A 131 10.93 -14.24 6.54
N ARG A 132 12.00 -13.50 6.24
CA ARG A 132 13.04 -13.92 5.28
C ARG A 132 12.45 -14.37 3.93
N ASP A 133 11.53 -13.60 3.38
CA ASP A 133 10.94 -13.85 2.07
C ASP A 133 12.07 -14.02 1.01
N PRO A 134 12.23 -15.21 0.40
CA PRO A 134 13.33 -15.49 -0.55
C PRO A 134 13.21 -14.67 -1.82
N ARG A 135 12.05 -14.14 -2.11
CA ARG A 135 11.80 -13.28 -3.27
C ARG A 135 12.45 -11.91 -3.16
N VAL A 136 12.80 -11.48 -1.95
CA VAL A 136 13.34 -10.14 -1.67
C VAL A 136 14.83 -10.09 -1.99
N THR A 137 15.23 -9.15 -2.86
CA THR A 137 16.64 -8.92 -3.18
C THR A 137 17.41 -8.33 -1.98
N PRO A 138 18.76 -8.45 -1.91
CA PRO A 138 19.54 -7.82 -0.84
C PRO A 138 19.30 -6.30 -0.74
N VAL A 139 19.30 -5.59 -1.86
CA VAL A 139 18.97 -4.16 -1.92
C VAL A 139 17.51 -3.94 -1.54
N GLY A 140 16.60 -4.76 -2.04
CA GLY A 140 15.18 -4.71 -1.71
C GLY A 140 14.90 -4.83 -0.21
N ARG A 141 15.70 -5.60 0.52
CA ARG A 141 15.60 -5.73 1.97
C ARG A 141 15.87 -4.39 2.68
N ILE A 142 16.89 -3.66 2.21
CA ILE A 142 17.21 -2.33 2.74
C ILE A 142 16.09 -1.35 2.41
N LEU A 143 15.63 -1.33 1.15
CA LEU A 143 14.56 -0.44 0.70
C LEU A 143 13.27 -0.65 1.48
N ARG A 144 12.87 -1.92 1.71
CA ARG A 144 11.68 -2.27 2.49
C ARG A 144 11.83 -1.90 3.97
N LYS A 145 13.02 -2.11 4.55
CA LYS A 145 13.30 -1.75 5.94
C LYS A 145 13.20 -0.24 6.18
N THR A 146 13.61 0.56 5.21
CA THR A 146 13.59 2.02 5.27
C THR A 146 12.34 2.63 4.64
N SER A 147 11.43 1.81 4.08
CA SER A 147 10.25 2.24 3.32
C SER A 147 10.57 3.13 2.09
N ILE A 148 11.82 3.17 1.64
CA ILE A 148 12.24 3.92 0.44
C ILE A 148 11.56 3.34 -0.81
N ASP A 149 11.28 2.03 -0.81
CA ASP A 149 10.58 1.37 -1.89
C ASP A 149 9.17 1.94 -2.15
N GLU A 150 8.57 2.63 -1.19
CA GLU A 150 7.24 3.23 -1.31
C GLU A 150 7.24 4.67 -1.84
N LEU A 151 8.41 5.32 -1.94
CA LEU A 151 8.50 6.73 -2.41
C LEU A 151 7.90 6.99 -3.80
N PRO A 152 7.96 6.07 -4.80
CA PRO A 152 7.30 6.31 -6.07
C PRO A 152 5.78 6.50 -6.00
N GLN A 153 5.11 6.09 -4.91
CA GLN A 153 3.69 6.36 -4.67
C GLN A 153 3.37 7.85 -4.52
N LEU A 154 4.35 8.70 -4.23
CA LEU A 154 4.17 10.16 -4.25
C LEU A 154 3.66 10.66 -5.60
N VAL A 155 4.01 9.98 -6.70
CA VAL A 155 3.45 10.25 -8.04
C VAL A 155 1.96 9.93 -8.08
N ASN A 156 1.50 8.83 -7.46
CA ASN A 156 0.07 8.52 -7.37
C ASN A 156 -0.70 9.58 -6.55
N VAL A 157 -0.05 10.13 -5.51
CA VAL A 157 -0.64 11.25 -4.75
C VAL A 157 -0.79 12.48 -5.63
N LEU A 158 0.25 12.87 -6.39
CA LEU A 158 0.16 14.01 -7.31
C LEU A 158 -0.91 13.82 -8.40
N ARG A 159 -1.09 12.59 -8.89
CA ARG A 159 -2.15 12.23 -9.84
C ARG A 159 -3.55 12.25 -9.23
N GLY A 160 -3.66 12.26 -7.90
CA GLY A 160 -4.94 12.25 -7.19
C GLY A 160 -5.57 10.87 -7.03
N GLU A 161 -4.85 9.82 -7.39
CA GLU A 161 -5.22 8.41 -7.21
C GLU A 161 -5.10 8.00 -5.73
N MET A 162 -4.15 8.62 -5.02
CA MET A 162 -3.87 8.42 -3.60
C MET A 162 -3.82 9.75 -2.84
N SER A 163 -3.76 9.65 -1.53
CA SER A 163 -3.47 10.71 -0.56
C SER A 163 -2.18 10.35 0.21
N LEU A 164 -1.58 11.31 0.89
CA LEU A 164 -0.49 11.02 1.83
C LEU A 164 -0.98 10.12 2.97
N VAL A 165 -2.18 10.38 3.50
CA VAL A 165 -2.78 9.62 4.61
C VAL A 165 -4.12 9.02 4.20
N GLY A 166 -4.26 7.71 4.37
CA GLY A 166 -5.48 6.95 4.06
C GLY A 166 -5.28 5.45 4.26
N PRO A 167 -6.31 4.63 4.01
CA PRO A 167 -6.21 3.18 3.98
C PRO A 167 -5.22 2.70 2.91
N ARG A 168 -4.56 1.56 3.15
CA ARG A 168 -3.72 0.94 2.11
C ARG A 168 -4.59 0.44 0.95
N PRO A 169 -4.25 0.74 -0.32
CA PRO A 169 -5.00 0.24 -1.46
C PRO A 169 -4.85 -1.28 -1.60
N PRO A 170 -5.95 -2.05 -1.67
CA PRO A 170 -5.90 -3.49 -1.86
C PRO A 170 -5.64 -3.87 -3.30
N ILE A 171 -5.22 -5.10 -3.51
CA ILE A 171 -5.19 -5.76 -4.81
C ILE A 171 -6.59 -6.36 -5.09
N ALA A 172 -6.98 -6.48 -6.36
CA ALA A 172 -8.33 -6.94 -6.72
C ALA A 172 -8.68 -8.33 -6.17
N TYR A 173 -7.71 -9.27 -6.14
CA TYR A 173 -7.96 -10.61 -5.60
C TYR A 173 -8.21 -10.62 -4.08
N GLU A 174 -7.61 -9.68 -3.32
CA GLU A 174 -7.85 -9.57 -1.87
C GLU A 174 -9.32 -9.28 -1.58
N VAL A 175 -9.95 -8.46 -2.43
CA VAL A 175 -11.32 -8.00 -2.25
C VAL A 175 -12.35 -9.12 -2.40
N GLN A 176 -12.01 -10.20 -3.11
CA GLN A 176 -12.86 -11.38 -3.25
C GLN A 176 -13.07 -12.10 -1.91
N HIS A 177 -12.13 -11.96 -0.97
CA HIS A 177 -12.20 -12.50 0.39
C HIS A 177 -12.77 -11.50 1.42
N TYR A 178 -13.12 -10.27 0.98
CA TYR A 178 -13.59 -9.23 1.89
C TYR A 178 -15.04 -9.47 2.31
N GLN A 179 -15.30 -9.27 3.60
CA GLN A 179 -16.65 -9.14 4.10
C GLN A 179 -17.25 -7.76 3.70
N PRO A 180 -18.58 -7.61 3.65
CA PRO A 180 -19.23 -6.37 3.23
C PRO A 180 -18.76 -5.11 3.96
N TRP A 181 -18.49 -5.21 5.26
CA TRP A 181 -18.03 -4.07 6.05
C TRP A 181 -16.57 -3.68 5.78
N HIS A 182 -15.73 -4.62 5.25
CA HIS A 182 -14.37 -4.32 4.83
C HIS A 182 -14.34 -3.39 3.61
N LEU A 183 -15.37 -3.48 2.74
CA LEU A 183 -15.42 -2.72 1.49
C LEU A 183 -15.49 -1.21 1.71
N ARG A 184 -16.05 -0.75 2.83
CA ARG A 184 -16.17 0.67 3.16
C ARG A 184 -14.84 1.42 3.09
N ARG A 185 -13.73 0.78 3.52
CA ARG A 185 -12.38 1.38 3.46
C ARG A 185 -11.92 1.72 2.05
N ILE A 186 -12.46 1.04 1.03
CA ILE A 186 -12.11 1.25 -0.38
C ILE A 186 -13.07 2.25 -1.02
N LEU A 187 -14.35 2.17 -0.67
CA LEU A 187 -15.40 2.90 -1.36
C LEU A 187 -15.47 4.38 -0.96
N GLU A 188 -15.22 4.70 0.31
CA GLU A 188 -15.56 6.01 0.86
C GLU A 188 -14.42 7.04 0.78
N ILE A 189 -13.16 6.63 0.82
CA ILE A 189 -12.03 7.56 0.82
C ILE A 189 -10.88 7.11 -0.08
N LYS A 190 -10.01 8.06 -0.46
CA LYS A 190 -8.79 7.77 -1.20
C LYS A 190 -7.83 6.93 -0.36
N PRO A 191 -7.17 5.93 -0.96
CA PRO A 191 -6.10 5.21 -0.29
C PRO A 191 -4.91 6.14 0.00
N GLY A 192 -4.10 5.78 1.01
CA GLY A 192 -2.95 6.54 1.45
C GLY A 192 -1.63 5.79 1.29
N ILE A 193 -0.52 6.56 1.29
CA ILE A 193 0.84 6.01 1.43
C ILE A 193 1.01 5.50 2.86
N THR A 194 0.55 6.28 3.84
CA THR A 194 0.50 5.89 5.26
C THR A 194 -0.92 5.97 5.80
N GLY A 195 -1.17 5.37 6.95
CA GLY A 195 -2.49 5.35 7.57
C GLY A 195 -2.44 5.01 9.05
N LEU A 196 -3.59 5.11 9.71
CA LEU A 196 -3.68 4.91 11.15
C LEU A 196 -3.19 3.52 11.59
N TRP A 197 -3.59 2.45 10.89
CA TRP A 197 -3.14 1.10 11.21
C TRP A 197 -1.64 0.91 10.98
N GLN A 198 -1.09 1.53 9.94
CA GLN A 198 0.33 1.43 9.59
C GLN A 198 1.25 2.04 10.67
N VAL A 199 0.75 3.02 11.42
CA VAL A 199 1.49 3.63 12.53
C VAL A 199 1.10 3.11 13.91
N ALA A 200 0.00 2.36 14.05
CA ALA A 200 -0.50 1.83 15.32
C ALA A 200 -0.04 0.40 15.61
N GLY A 201 -0.17 -0.54 14.65
CA GLY A 201 0.02 -1.97 14.90
C GLY A 201 0.90 -2.70 13.90
N ARG A 202 0.91 -2.24 12.63
CA ARG A 202 1.67 -2.87 11.53
C ARG A 202 1.45 -4.39 11.44
N SER A 203 2.53 -5.16 11.41
CA SER A 203 2.53 -6.62 11.25
C SER A 203 2.02 -7.41 12.47
N LYS A 204 1.58 -6.73 13.53
CA LYS A 204 1.06 -7.36 14.76
C LYS A 204 -0.47 -7.37 14.82
N THR A 205 -1.15 -6.70 13.89
CA THR A 205 -2.60 -6.59 13.83
C THR A 205 -3.20 -7.63 12.90
N SER A 206 -4.32 -8.22 13.29
CA SER A 206 -5.16 -9.03 12.40
C SER A 206 -5.75 -8.16 11.28
N PHE A 207 -6.27 -8.79 10.24
CA PHE A 207 -6.89 -8.05 9.12
C PHE A 207 -8.09 -7.23 9.58
N ASP A 208 -8.96 -7.82 10.41
CA ASP A 208 -10.13 -7.13 10.97
C ASP A 208 -9.74 -5.90 11.79
N GLU A 209 -8.69 -6.00 12.62
CA GLU A 209 -8.18 -4.87 13.38
C GLU A 209 -7.63 -3.77 12.47
N MET A 210 -6.91 -4.14 11.39
CA MET A 210 -6.46 -3.18 10.38
C MET A 210 -7.65 -2.43 9.78
N VAL A 211 -8.70 -3.16 9.38
CA VAL A 211 -9.91 -2.54 8.81
C VAL A 211 -10.61 -1.65 9.83
N ARG A 212 -10.74 -2.09 11.09
CA ARG A 212 -11.34 -1.25 12.15
C ARG A 212 -10.56 0.06 12.36
N LEU A 213 -9.23 0.03 12.31
CA LEU A 213 -8.39 1.22 12.38
C LEU A 213 -8.58 2.13 11.16
N ASP A 214 -8.70 1.57 9.96
CA ASP A 214 -9.01 2.33 8.76
C ASP A 214 -10.41 2.98 8.84
N LEU A 215 -11.42 2.26 9.29
CA LEU A 215 -12.76 2.79 9.51
C LEU A 215 -12.81 3.85 10.62
N LYS A 216 -11.98 3.70 11.67
CA LYS A 216 -11.80 4.72 12.70
C LYS A 216 -11.23 6.01 12.10
N TYR A 217 -10.13 5.89 11.31
CA TYR A 217 -9.56 7.03 10.60
C TYR A 217 -10.61 7.73 9.73
N MET A 218 -11.40 6.98 8.96
CA MET A 218 -12.45 7.55 8.10
C MET A 218 -13.49 8.39 8.85
N ARG A 219 -13.85 7.97 10.07
CA ARG A 219 -14.81 8.70 10.92
C ARG A 219 -14.22 9.94 11.56
N GLU A 220 -12.96 9.85 12.00
CA GLU A 220 -12.28 10.87 12.80
C GLU A 220 -11.37 11.77 11.95
N ARG A 221 -11.30 11.56 10.62
CA ARG A 221 -10.37 12.25 9.74
C ARG A 221 -10.50 13.76 9.83
N CYS A 222 -9.38 14.39 10.12
CA CYS A 222 -9.18 15.83 10.10
C CYS A 222 -7.69 16.13 9.84
N ILE A 223 -7.38 17.37 9.49
CA ILE A 223 -6.01 17.79 9.18
C ILE A 223 -5.07 17.52 10.36
N ALA A 224 -5.51 17.76 11.59
CA ALA A 224 -4.69 17.51 12.79
C ALA A 224 -4.35 16.03 12.96
N LEU A 225 -5.30 15.12 12.68
CA LEU A 225 -5.06 13.68 12.70
C LEU A 225 -4.08 13.25 11.59
N ASP A 226 -4.23 13.81 10.38
CA ASP A 226 -3.31 13.54 9.27
C ASP A 226 -1.88 13.95 9.62
N LEU A 227 -1.68 15.16 10.15
CA LEU A 227 -0.36 15.63 10.60
C LEU A 227 0.23 14.74 11.69
N LYS A 228 -0.60 14.31 12.66
CA LYS A 228 -0.16 13.37 13.70
C LYS A 228 0.28 12.02 13.12
N ILE A 229 -0.45 11.49 12.13
CA ILE A 229 -0.10 10.24 11.45
C ILE A 229 1.20 10.42 10.66
N LEU A 230 1.37 11.52 9.92
CA LEU A 230 2.59 11.82 9.16
C LEU A 230 3.82 11.91 10.08
N LEU A 231 3.73 12.65 11.18
CA LEU A 231 4.82 12.74 12.17
C LEU A 231 5.16 11.37 12.76
N LYS A 232 4.14 10.59 13.10
CA LYS A 232 4.35 9.23 13.62
C LYS A 232 4.95 8.30 12.56
N THR A 233 4.60 8.48 11.27
CA THR A 233 5.21 7.73 10.16
C THR A 233 6.71 7.99 10.08
N VAL A 234 7.13 9.25 10.12
CA VAL A 234 8.57 9.61 10.13
C VAL A 234 9.29 8.91 11.29
N TYR A 235 8.74 9.01 12.50
CA TYR A 235 9.31 8.36 13.68
C TYR A 235 9.44 6.84 13.52
N VAL A 236 8.41 6.18 12.99
CA VAL A 236 8.38 4.72 12.79
C VAL A 236 9.34 4.28 11.68
N VAL A 237 9.46 5.06 10.61
CA VAL A 237 10.42 4.81 9.51
C VAL A 237 11.85 4.95 10.02
N LEU A 238 12.17 6.00 10.80
CA LEU A 238 13.50 6.20 11.35
C LEU A 238 13.92 5.10 12.34
N ARG A 239 12.98 4.55 13.09
CA ARG A 239 13.24 3.42 14.01
C ARG A 239 13.32 2.07 13.31
N CYS A 240 12.96 1.99 12.02
CA CYS A 240 12.85 0.74 11.27
C CYS A 240 11.95 -0.30 11.98
N ASP A 241 11.01 0.13 12.81
CA ASP A 241 10.13 -0.76 13.57
C ASP A 241 9.14 -1.49 12.65
N GLY A 242 9.14 -2.82 12.70
CA GLY A 242 8.20 -3.67 11.95
C GLY A 242 8.47 -3.81 10.45
N ALA A 243 9.66 -3.45 9.97
CA ALA A 243 10.07 -3.54 8.57
C ALA A 243 10.99 -4.76 8.26
N ASN A 244 11.09 -5.73 9.16
CA ASN A 244 11.89 -6.96 8.94
C ASN A 244 11.14 -7.98 8.13
#